data_b4d0b4bdc0f529eb43e5ba4889d3614b
#
_entry.id   b4d0b4bdc0f529eb43e5ba4889d3614b
#
_cell.length_a   1.000
_cell.length_b   1.000
_cell.length_c   1.000
_cell.angle_alpha   90.00
_cell.angle_beta   90.00
_cell.angle_gamma   90.00
#
_symmetry.space_group_name_H-M   'P 1'
#
loop_
_entity.id
_entity.type
_entity.pdbx_description
1 polymer ?
#
loop_
_entity_poly.entity_id
_entity_poly.type
_entity_poly.pdbx_seq_one_letter_code
_entity_poly.pdbx_strand_id
1 'polypeptide(L)'
;VLKHENIMVIADEIYEYINFSGKHESIASFPGMFERTVTVNGFSKGHAMTGWRVGYICAPEWLVKAVNKLQGQTTSGICSIAQRAAIQINSSTNYFSKLIESVLYE
;
A
#
# COMPACT_ATOMS: atom_id res chain seq x y z
N VAL A 1 5.86 0.62 20.02
CA VAL A 1 5.89 -0.54 19.10
C VAL A 1 7.28 -1.14 19.03
N LEU A 2 8.33 -0.36 18.74
CA LEU A 2 9.71 -0.84 18.57
C LEU A 2 10.25 -1.62 19.78
N LYS A 3 9.81 -1.28 20.99
CA LYS A 3 10.24 -1.92 22.26
C LYS A 3 9.57 -3.28 22.53
N HIS A 4 8.58 -3.67 21.72
CA HIS A 4 7.81 -4.90 21.93
C HIS A 4 8.08 -5.88 20.78
N GLU A 5 8.96 -6.85 21.02
CA GLU A 5 9.45 -7.76 19.97
C GLU A 5 8.43 -8.80 19.52
N ASN A 6 7.47 -9.14 20.36
CA ASN A 6 6.50 -10.23 20.13
C ASN A 6 5.15 -9.77 19.56
N ILE A 7 5.07 -8.56 18.99
CA ILE A 7 3.84 -8.07 18.36
C ILE A 7 4.01 -7.94 16.85
N MET A 8 2.97 -8.30 16.13
CA MET A 8 2.82 -7.98 14.71
C MET A 8 2.17 -6.61 14.57
N VAL A 9 2.54 -5.90 13.51
CA VAL A 9 2.00 -4.58 13.20
C VAL A 9 1.24 -4.66 11.88
N ILE A 10 0.04 -4.12 11.83
CA ILE A 10 -0.67 -3.83 10.60
C ILE A 10 -0.67 -2.30 10.44
N ALA A 11 0.04 -1.82 9.43
CA ALA A 11 0.17 -0.40 9.11
C ALA A 11 -0.66 -0.08 7.86
N ASP A 12 -1.76 0.63 8.03
CA ASP A 12 -2.54 1.15 6.90
C ASP A 12 -1.91 2.47 6.43
N GLU A 13 -1.25 2.42 5.27
CA GLU A 13 -0.50 3.54 4.69
C GLU A 13 -1.19 4.10 3.43
N ILE A 14 -2.51 3.90 3.29
CA ILE A 14 -3.28 4.30 2.10
C ILE A 14 -3.20 5.81 1.78
N TYR A 15 -2.82 6.63 2.75
CA TYR A 15 -2.67 8.08 2.62
C TYR A 15 -1.21 8.55 2.50
N GLU A 16 -0.25 7.68 2.16
CA GLU A 16 1.17 8.01 2.08
C GLU A 16 1.50 9.22 1.19
N TYR A 17 0.73 9.40 0.11
CA TYR A 17 0.88 10.53 -0.83
C TYR A 17 0.10 11.78 -0.43
N ILE A 18 -0.79 11.68 0.56
CA ILE A 18 -1.64 12.80 1.02
C ILE A 18 -1.17 13.19 2.42
N ASN A 19 -0.05 13.89 2.47
CA ASN A 19 0.58 14.31 3.71
C ASN A 19 0.83 15.84 3.69
N PHE A 20 0.17 16.56 4.59
CA PHE A 20 0.21 18.01 4.68
C PHE A 20 1.28 18.56 5.64
N SER A 21 1.94 17.70 6.42
CA SER A 21 2.82 18.12 7.51
C SER A 21 4.24 17.55 7.46
N GLY A 22 4.65 16.94 6.35
CA GLY A 22 6.00 16.38 6.23
C GLY A 22 6.11 15.23 5.25
N LYS A 23 7.10 14.38 5.45
CA LYS A 23 7.31 13.18 4.66
C LYS A 23 6.69 11.98 5.36
N HIS A 24 5.98 11.13 4.59
CA HIS A 24 5.50 9.85 5.10
C HIS A 24 6.69 8.94 5.47
N GLU A 25 6.59 8.29 6.62
CA GLU A 25 7.57 7.30 7.08
C GLU A 25 6.86 5.99 7.40
N SER A 26 7.20 4.95 6.65
CA SER A 26 6.66 3.61 6.89
C SER A 26 7.32 3.00 8.13
N ILE A 27 6.51 2.41 9.01
CA ILE A 27 7.04 1.67 10.17
C ILE A 27 7.87 0.47 9.75
N ALA A 28 7.62 -0.13 8.60
CA ALA A 28 8.38 -1.24 8.06
C ALA A 28 9.83 -0.87 7.71
N SER A 29 10.14 0.44 7.52
CA SER A 29 11.49 0.92 7.21
C SER A 29 12.44 0.92 8.42
N PHE A 30 11.92 0.83 9.64
CA PHE A 30 12.75 0.82 10.84
C PHE A 30 13.44 -0.55 11.06
N PRO A 31 14.65 -0.57 11.62
CA PRO A 31 15.37 -1.82 11.85
C PRO A 31 14.54 -2.86 12.61
N GLY A 32 14.48 -4.09 12.07
CA GLY A 32 13.75 -5.21 12.67
C GLY A 32 12.22 -5.12 12.57
N MET A 33 11.67 -4.11 11.89
CA MET A 33 10.22 -3.96 11.76
C MET A 33 9.66 -4.66 10.52
N PHE A 34 10.41 -4.79 9.43
CA PHE A 34 9.93 -5.44 8.21
C PHE A 34 9.42 -6.85 8.46
N GLU A 35 10.15 -7.66 9.24
CA GLU A 35 9.81 -9.06 9.52
C GLU A 35 8.53 -9.27 10.35
N ARG A 36 7.96 -8.20 10.88
CA ARG A 36 6.77 -8.24 11.72
C ARG A 36 5.73 -7.16 11.37
N THR A 37 5.86 -6.56 10.18
CA THR A 37 4.91 -5.54 9.70
C THR A 37 4.19 -6.02 8.45
N VAL A 38 2.89 -5.82 8.44
CA VAL A 38 2.04 -5.88 7.25
C VAL A 38 1.70 -4.45 6.87
N THR A 39 2.29 -3.94 5.82
CA THR A 39 1.90 -2.66 5.25
C THR A 39 0.72 -2.88 4.30
N VAL A 40 -0.39 -2.24 4.57
CA VAL A 40 -1.58 -2.23 3.73
C VAL A 40 -1.60 -0.92 2.96
N ASN A 41 -1.74 -1.00 1.65
CA ASN A 41 -1.77 0.18 0.79
C ASN A 41 -2.61 -0.07 -0.46
N GLY A 42 -2.73 0.91 -1.33
CA GLY A 42 -3.50 0.78 -2.56
C GLY A 42 -3.55 2.05 -3.39
N PHE A 43 -4.34 2.01 -4.43
CA PHE A 43 -4.43 3.07 -5.43
C PHE A 43 -5.63 4.01 -5.22
N SER A 44 -6.46 3.71 -4.23
CA SER A 44 -7.74 4.41 -4.02
C SER A 44 -7.58 5.90 -3.75
N LYS A 45 -6.60 6.29 -2.93
CA LYS A 45 -6.43 7.68 -2.45
C LYS A 45 -5.37 8.41 -3.25
N GLY A 46 -4.12 8.02 -3.16
CA GLY A 46 -3.01 8.69 -3.84
C GLY A 46 -3.13 8.77 -5.37
N HIS A 47 -3.94 7.88 -5.98
CA HIS A 47 -4.13 7.83 -7.43
C HIS A 47 -5.60 8.04 -7.85
N ALA A 48 -6.46 8.51 -6.93
CA ALA A 48 -7.88 8.77 -7.19
C ALA A 48 -8.65 7.56 -7.80
N MET A 49 -8.27 6.33 -7.43
CA MET A 49 -8.80 5.09 -8.00
C MET A 49 -9.75 4.34 -7.04
N THR A 50 -10.59 5.04 -6.31
CA THR A 50 -11.50 4.43 -5.34
C THR A 50 -12.45 3.42 -5.97
N GLY A 51 -12.99 3.70 -7.15
CA GLY A 51 -13.91 2.83 -7.89
C GLY A 51 -13.26 1.58 -8.49
N TRP A 52 -11.93 1.58 -8.67
CA TRP A 52 -11.19 0.47 -9.29
C TRP A 52 -10.97 -0.72 -8.34
N ARG A 53 -11.13 -0.52 -7.03
CA ARG A 53 -11.02 -1.55 -6.00
C ARG A 53 -9.69 -2.32 -6.03
N VAL A 54 -8.56 -1.61 -6.06
CA VAL A 54 -7.21 -2.17 -6.07
C VAL A 54 -6.45 -1.77 -4.83
N GLY A 55 -6.01 -2.76 -4.07
CA GLY A 55 -5.11 -2.62 -2.94
C GLY A 55 -4.09 -3.74 -2.93
N TYR A 56 -3.08 -3.61 -2.10
CA TYR A 56 -2.04 -4.60 -1.93
C TYR A 56 -1.51 -4.60 -0.49
N ILE A 57 -0.81 -5.65 -0.14
CA ILE A 57 -0.04 -5.73 1.09
C ILE A 57 1.43 -5.97 0.78
N CYS A 58 2.31 -5.40 1.60
CA CYS A 58 3.72 -5.76 1.67
C CYS A 58 3.97 -6.38 3.06
N ALA A 59 4.49 -7.60 3.09
CA ALA A 59 4.68 -8.35 4.33
C ALA A 59 5.76 -9.42 4.13
N PRO A 60 6.27 -10.06 5.21
CA PRO A 60 7.13 -11.23 5.11
C PRO A 60 6.51 -12.35 4.27
N GLU A 61 7.34 -13.06 3.51
CA GLU A 61 6.90 -14.04 2.52
C GLU A 61 5.95 -15.12 3.09
N TRP A 62 6.24 -15.60 4.31
CA TRP A 62 5.40 -16.62 4.96
C TRP A 62 3.96 -16.13 5.16
N LEU A 63 3.79 -14.85 5.49
CA LEU A 63 2.48 -14.24 5.70
C LEU A 63 1.77 -13.97 4.38
N VAL A 64 2.50 -13.47 3.37
CA VAL A 64 1.95 -13.28 2.01
C VAL A 64 1.42 -14.60 1.45
N LYS A 65 2.14 -15.72 1.63
CA LYS A 65 1.68 -17.06 1.22
C LYS A 65 0.37 -17.45 1.91
N ALA A 66 0.25 -17.19 3.22
CA ALA A 66 -0.97 -17.49 3.97
C ALA A 66 -2.16 -16.62 3.52
N VAL A 67 -1.93 -15.33 3.33
CA VAL A 67 -2.95 -14.39 2.84
C VAL A 67 -3.41 -14.77 1.43
N ASN A 68 -2.50 -15.08 0.52
CA ASN A 68 -2.86 -15.50 -0.84
C ASN A 68 -3.72 -16.77 -0.85
N LYS A 69 -3.43 -17.72 0.02
CA LYS A 69 -4.24 -18.93 0.15
C LYS A 69 -5.65 -18.62 0.62
N LEU A 70 -5.80 -17.74 1.60
CA LEU A 70 -7.10 -17.30 2.10
C LEU A 70 -7.86 -16.47 1.05
N GLN A 71 -7.18 -15.52 0.43
CA GLN A 71 -7.73 -14.65 -0.62
C GLN A 71 -8.29 -15.46 -1.79
N GLY A 72 -7.56 -16.46 -2.25
CA GLY A 72 -7.99 -17.34 -3.33
C GLY A 72 -9.28 -18.12 -3.01
N GLN A 73 -9.60 -18.35 -1.73
CA GLN A 73 -10.82 -19.02 -1.30
C GLN A 73 -11.98 -18.05 -1.00
N THR A 74 -11.70 -16.77 -0.81
CA THR A 74 -12.72 -15.77 -0.43
C THR A 74 -13.15 -14.91 -1.62
N THR A 75 -12.23 -14.19 -2.23
CA THR A 75 -12.52 -13.22 -3.30
C THR A 75 -11.92 -13.62 -4.66
N SER A 76 -11.14 -14.69 -4.72
CA SER A 76 -10.42 -15.23 -5.87
C SER A 76 -9.34 -14.28 -6.44
N GLY A 77 -9.64 -13.03 -6.67
CA GLY A 77 -8.71 -12.04 -7.18
C GLY A 77 -9.44 -10.77 -7.62
N ILE A 78 -8.65 -9.76 -7.98
CA ILE A 78 -9.18 -8.50 -8.47
C ILE A 78 -9.34 -8.52 -9.99
N CYS A 79 -10.16 -7.61 -10.52
CA CYS A 79 -10.36 -7.42 -11.95
C CYS A 79 -9.02 -7.27 -12.69
N SER A 80 -8.79 -8.04 -13.76
CA SER A 80 -7.54 -8.05 -14.52
C SER A 80 -7.25 -6.71 -15.21
N ILE A 81 -8.28 -5.97 -15.61
CA ILE A 81 -8.14 -4.61 -16.17
C ILE A 81 -7.61 -3.66 -15.10
N ALA A 82 -8.14 -3.74 -13.88
CA ALA A 82 -7.67 -2.93 -12.74
C ALA A 82 -6.22 -3.27 -12.37
N GLN A 83 -5.81 -4.54 -12.43
CA GLN A 83 -4.42 -4.95 -12.23
C GLN A 83 -3.48 -4.32 -13.28
N ARG A 84 -3.89 -4.32 -14.55
CA ARG A 84 -3.11 -3.69 -15.64
C ARG A 84 -2.96 -2.19 -15.46
N ALA A 85 -4.04 -1.50 -15.04
CA ALA A 85 -3.98 -0.08 -14.71
C ALA A 85 -3.01 0.21 -13.55
N ALA A 86 -3.05 -0.60 -12.48
CA ALA A 86 -2.14 -0.47 -11.34
C ALA A 86 -0.66 -0.65 -11.74
N ILE A 87 -0.34 -1.62 -12.60
CA ILE A 87 1.02 -1.82 -13.13
C ILE A 87 1.48 -0.59 -13.90
N GLN A 88 0.62 -0.02 -14.75
CA GLN A 88 0.96 1.16 -15.56
C GLN A 88 1.22 2.39 -14.66
N ILE A 89 0.44 2.58 -13.61
CA ILE A 89 0.63 3.67 -12.65
C ILE A 89 1.97 3.54 -11.94
N ASN A 90 2.30 2.37 -11.42
CA ASN A 90 3.58 2.12 -10.75
C ASN A 90 4.79 2.39 -11.65
N SER A 91 4.67 2.17 -12.95
CA SER A 91 5.75 2.47 -13.91
C SER A 91 5.86 3.95 -14.28
N SER A 92 4.83 4.76 -13.97
CA SER A 92 4.74 6.18 -14.33
C SER A 92 4.69 7.14 -13.13
N THR A 93 5.17 6.71 -11.98
CA THR A 93 5.04 7.37 -10.67
C THR A 93 5.41 8.86 -10.63
N ASN A 94 6.33 9.31 -11.49
CA ASN A 94 6.76 10.71 -11.54
C ASN A 94 5.72 11.69 -12.12
N TYR A 95 4.73 11.21 -12.87
CA TYR A 95 3.73 12.09 -13.48
C TYR A 95 2.55 12.35 -12.55
N PHE A 96 2.07 11.31 -11.87
CA PHE A 96 0.91 11.40 -10.98
C PHE A 96 1.20 12.11 -9.66
N SER A 97 2.39 11.94 -9.08
CA SER A 97 2.78 12.70 -7.89
C SER A 97 2.79 14.21 -8.16
N LYS A 98 3.32 14.63 -9.33
CA LYS A 98 3.30 16.04 -9.74
C LYS A 98 1.90 16.57 -10.00
N LEU A 99 0.99 15.76 -10.54
CA LEU A 99 -0.40 16.14 -10.77
C LEU A 99 -1.15 16.33 -9.44
N ILE A 100 -0.96 15.42 -8.49
CA ILE A 100 -1.58 15.51 -7.16
C ILE A 100 -1.05 16.74 -6.41
N GLU A 101 0.25 16.99 -6.45
CA GLU A 101 0.84 18.20 -5.87
C GLU A 101 0.21 19.47 -6.47
N SER A 102 0.00 19.53 -7.79
CA SER A 102 -0.59 20.71 -8.44
C SER A 102 -2.06 20.96 -8.04
N VAL A 103 -2.84 19.90 -7.80
CA VAL A 103 -4.27 20.02 -7.40
C VAL A 103 -4.45 20.35 -5.93
N LEU A 104 -3.48 20.01 -5.07
CA LEU A 104 -3.56 20.31 -3.64
C LEU A 104 -3.09 21.73 -3.27
N TYR A 105 -2.49 22.47 -4.21
CA TYR A 105 -1.99 23.85 -4.00
C TYR A 105 -2.82 24.93 -4.70
N GLU A 106 -3.93 24.60 -5.34
CA GLU A 106 -4.93 25.55 -5.85
C GLU A 106 -6.10 25.69 -4.86
#